data_032c0013c3cfabd62f79fd0243396c95
#
_entry.id   032c0013c3cfabd62f79fd0243396c95
#
_cell.length_a   1.000
_cell.length_b   1.000
_cell.length_c   1.000
_cell.angle_alpha   90.00
_cell.angle_beta   90.00
_cell.angle_gamma   90.00
#
_symmetry.space_group_name_H-M   'P 1'
#
loop_
_entity.id
_entity.type
_entity.pdbx_description
1 polymer ?
#
loop_
_entity_poly.entity_id
_entity_poly.type
_entity_poly.pdbx_seq_one_letter_code
_entity_poly.pdbx_strand_id
1 'polypeptide(L)'
;MFVAQLEAGMGTKYENNGRSLGDNYCFACGLDNPYGLKLDFRIEGDCFMTETTLAREYQSYTGVAHGGIVSTLLDEAMGGYLVALGEKAVTGRLSVRYRHPTPIGETLKIEGKIESRRSRFVTMKATVALADGTVTAEGKADMVVVE
;
A
#
# COMPACT_ATOMS: atom_id res chain seq x y z
N MET A 1 -0.69 -20.14 -7.81
CA MET A 1 -0.37 -19.90 -6.40
C MET A 1 -1.06 -18.64 -5.85
N PHE A 2 -0.89 -17.48 -6.45
CA PHE A 2 -1.58 -16.26 -6.02
C PHE A 2 -3.10 -16.36 -6.21
N VAL A 3 -3.55 -16.92 -7.30
CA VAL A 3 -4.99 -17.06 -7.61
C VAL A 3 -5.72 -17.89 -6.56
N ALA A 4 -5.15 -19.02 -6.16
CA ALA A 4 -5.76 -19.87 -5.15
C ALA A 4 -5.88 -19.17 -3.79
N GLN A 5 -4.93 -18.31 -3.47
CA GLN A 5 -4.98 -17.52 -2.24
C GLN A 5 -6.01 -16.41 -2.31
N LEU A 6 -6.18 -15.83 -3.48
CA LEU A 6 -7.21 -14.81 -3.70
C LEU A 6 -8.60 -15.42 -3.62
N GLU A 7 -8.79 -16.61 -4.18
CA GLU A 7 -10.07 -17.31 -4.11
C GLU A 7 -10.48 -17.61 -2.66
N ALA A 8 -9.51 -17.95 -1.81
CA ALA A 8 -9.76 -18.18 -0.39
C ALA A 8 -10.10 -16.89 0.37
N GLY A 9 -9.61 -15.76 -0.11
CA GLY A 9 -9.81 -14.46 0.52
C GLY A 9 -10.85 -13.56 -0.15
N MET A 10 -11.44 -14.02 -1.25
CA MET A 10 -12.34 -13.20 -2.05
C MET A 10 -13.53 -12.70 -1.24
N GLY A 11 -13.66 -11.38 -1.21
CA GLY A 11 -14.77 -10.70 -0.56
C GLY A 11 -14.57 -10.39 0.91
N THR A 12 -13.44 -10.76 1.51
CA THR A 12 -13.19 -10.51 2.91
C THR A 12 -11.88 -9.78 3.16
N LYS A 13 -10.79 -10.52 3.18
CA LYS A 13 -9.53 -9.97 3.62
C LYS A 13 -8.39 -10.62 2.85
N TYR A 14 -7.57 -9.80 2.25
CA TYR A 14 -6.25 -10.25 1.82
C TYR A 14 -5.34 -10.24 3.03
N GLU A 15 -5.00 -11.43 3.49
CA GLU A 15 -4.03 -11.55 4.56
C GLU A 15 -2.64 -11.59 3.95
N ASN A 16 -1.86 -10.62 4.34
CA ASN A 16 -0.51 -10.49 3.81
C ASN A 16 0.34 -11.72 4.11
N ASN A 17 0.21 -12.32 5.28
CA ASN A 17 0.96 -13.52 5.70
C ASN A 17 2.42 -13.53 5.25
N GLY A 18 3.00 -12.32 5.07
CA GLY A 18 4.35 -12.19 4.58
C GLY A 18 4.57 -12.59 3.14
N ARG A 19 3.55 -12.58 2.33
CA ARG A 19 3.65 -13.02 0.93
C ARG A 19 3.85 -11.85 0.00
N SER A 20 5.07 -11.48 -0.20
CA SER A 20 5.48 -10.60 -1.26
C SER A 20 5.83 -11.41 -2.52
N LEU A 21 6.23 -10.73 -3.56
CA LEU A 21 6.50 -11.34 -4.87
C LEU A 21 7.65 -12.36 -4.90
N GLY A 22 8.35 -12.60 -3.88
CA GLY A 22 9.46 -13.55 -3.90
C GLY A 22 9.59 -14.27 -2.59
N ASP A 23 9.70 -13.52 -1.53
CA ASP A 23 9.87 -14.06 -0.19
C ASP A 23 9.14 -13.15 0.82
N ASN A 24 9.35 -13.42 2.09
CA ASN A 24 8.69 -12.70 3.18
C ASN A 24 9.51 -11.50 3.66
N TYR A 25 10.31 -10.90 2.81
CA TYR A 25 11.26 -9.86 3.19
C TYR A 25 10.96 -8.50 2.58
N CYS A 26 9.77 -8.31 2.02
CA CYS A 26 9.35 -7.02 1.48
C CYS A 26 9.40 -5.95 2.58
N PHE A 27 9.99 -4.81 2.27
CA PHE A 27 10.08 -3.71 3.23
C PHE A 27 8.71 -3.22 3.69
N ALA A 28 7.74 -3.18 2.80
CA ALA A 28 6.40 -2.69 3.13
C ALA A 28 5.55 -3.74 3.85
N CYS A 29 5.55 -4.98 3.39
CA CYS A 29 4.57 -5.99 3.84
C CYS A 29 5.19 -7.30 4.33
N GLY A 30 6.49 -7.51 4.21
CA GLY A 30 7.14 -8.75 4.62
C GLY A 30 7.27 -8.86 6.14
N LEU A 31 6.82 -9.98 6.70
CA LEU A 31 6.88 -10.19 8.15
C LEU A 31 8.28 -10.48 8.67
N ASP A 32 9.16 -10.98 7.81
CA ASP A 32 10.52 -11.37 8.21
C ASP A 32 11.53 -10.23 8.12
N ASN A 33 11.17 -9.11 7.50
CA ASN A 33 12.06 -7.96 7.45
C ASN A 33 12.00 -7.20 8.77
N PRO A 34 13.08 -7.19 9.57
CA PRO A 34 13.04 -6.54 10.90
C PRO A 34 12.87 -5.03 10.83
N TYR A 35 13.18 -4.41 9.70
CA TYR A 35 13.03 -2.97 9.48
C TYR A 35 11.75 -2.61 8.73
N GLY A 36 10.96 -3.61 8.36
CA GLY A 36 9.78 -3.42 7.52
C GLY A 36 8.61 -2.80 8.26
N LEU A 37 7.69 -2.26 7.47
CA LEU A 37 6.47 -1.63 7.99
C LEU A 37 5.41 -2.66 8.40
N LYS A 38 5.51 -3.87 7.90
CA LYS A 38 4.61 -5.00 8.21
C LYS A 38 3.13 -4.64 7.99
N LEU A 39 2.87 -3.96 6.89
CA LEU A 39 1.51 -3.56 6.53
C LEU A 39 0.65 -4.79 6.21
N ASP A 40 -0.55 -4.80 6.75
CA ASP A 40 -1.50 -5.90 6.56
C ASP A 40 -2.78 -5.35 5.92
N PHE A 41 -2.80 -5.40 4.59
CA PHE A 41 -3.91 -4.90 3.79
C PHE A 41 -5.04 -5.91 3.68
N ARG A 42 -6.24 -5.40 3.43
CA ARG A 42 -7.43 -6.18 3.10
C ARG A 42 -8.15 -5.56 1.90
N ILE A 43 -8.87 -6.40 1.17
CA ILE A 43 -9.75 -5.94 0.09
C ILE A 43 -11.13 -5.71 0.67
N GLU A 44 -11.66 -4.50 0.51
CA GLU A 44 -13.03 -4.14 0.84
C GLU A 44 -13.69 -3.50 -0.38
N GLY A 45 -14.61 -4.23 -1.03
CA GLY A 45 -15.21 -3.78 -2.27
C GLY A 45 -14.16 -3.59 -3.35
N ASP A 46 -14.06 -2.37 -3.86
CA ASP A 46 -13.08 -1.99 -4.88
C ASP A 46 -11.83 -1.29 -4.28
N CYS A 47 -11.66 -1.38 -2.97
CA CYS A 47 -10.55 -0.75 -2.26
C CYS A 47 -9.61 -1.79 -1.67
N PHE A 48 -8.33 -1.46 -1.67
CA PHE A 48 -7.29 -2.17 -0.94
C PHE A 48 -6.83 -1.27 0.21
N MET A 49 -7.04 -1.69 1.44
CA MET A 49 -6.90 -0.78 2.57
C MET A 49 -6.27 -1.42 3.80
N THR A 50 -5.68 -0.58 4.62
CA THR A 50 -5.17 -0.94 5.95
C THR A 50 -5.19 0.27 6.87
N GLU A 51 -5.15 0.00 8.16
CA GLU A 51 -4.82 1.00 9.17
C GLU A 51 -3.44 0.66 9.74
N THR A 52 -2.65 1.68 9.99
CA THR A 52 -1.34 1.53 10.60
C THR A 52 -0.96 2.75 11.43
N THR A 53 -0.02 2.55 12.34
CA THR A 53 0.56 3.63 13.14
C THR A 53 2.07 3.58 12.93
N LEU A 54 2.65 4.68 12.48
CA LEU A 54 4.08 4.73 12.21
C LEU A 54 4.85 5.01 13.50
N ALA A 55 5.86 4.18 13.75
CA ALA A 55 6.76 4.34 14.87
C ALA A 55 7.76 5.48 14.61
N ARG A 56 8.41 5.94 15.67
CA ARG A 56 9.38 7.02 15.63
C ARG A 56 10.54 6.77 14.67
N GLU A 57 10.88 5.52 14.42
CA GLU A 57 11.96 5.13 13.51
C GLU A 57 11.73 5.59 12.07
N TYR A 58 10.49 5.94 11.74
CA TYR A 58 10.09 6.36 10.38
C TYR A 58 9.91 7.87 10.25
N GLN A 59 10.35 8.64 11.24
CA GLN A 59 10.19 10.09 11.18
C GLN A 59 11.29 10.79 10.37
N SER A 60 10.95 11.99 9.91
CA SER A 60 11.88 12.99 9.40
C SER A 60 12.07 14.05 10.49
N TYR A 61 11.37 15.20 10.40
CA TYR A 61 11.29 16.13 11.52
C TYR A 61 10.54 15.49 12.69
N THR A 62 10.79 15.97 13.90
CA THR A 62 10.16 15.43 15.10
C THR A 62 8.64 15.33 14.94
N GLY A 63 8.11 14.13 15.10
CA GLY A 63 6.68 13.88 15.04
C GLY A 63 6.08 13.77 13.65
N VAL A 64 6.89 13.89 12.59
CA VAL A 64 6.42 13.86 11.20
C VAL A 64 7.04 12.67 10.47
N ALA A 65 6.23 11.89 9.80
CA ALA A 65 6.69 10.76 9.00
C ALA A 65 7.56 11.24 7.84
N HIS A 66 8.64 10.52 7.56
CA HIS A 66 9.48 10.79 6.41
C HIS A 66 8.66 10.68 5.12
N GLY A 67 8.83 11.63 4.20
CA GLY A 67 8.10 11.63 2.94
C GLY A 67 8.29 10.37 2.11
N GLY A 68 9.48 9.79 2.14
CA GLY A 68 9.76 8.50 1.47
C GLY A 68 8.98 7.35 2.09
N ILE A 69 8.75 7.36 3.40
CA ILE A 69 7.91 6.36 4.06
C ILE A 69 6.45 6.53 3.64
N VAL A 70 5.95 7.76 3.61
CA VAL A 70 4.59 8.03 3.12
C VAL A 70 4.42 7.55 1.67
N SER A 71 5.41 7.80 0.83
CA SER A 71 5.42 7.28 -0.55
C SER A 71 5.38 5.75 -0.59
N THR A 72 6.08 5.08 0.32
CA THR A 72 6.05 3.62 0.44
C THR A 72 4.64 3.12 0.79
N LEU A 73 3.95 3.79 1.72
CA LEU A 73 2.57 3.44 2.07
C LEU A 73 1.65 3.51 0.84
N LEU A 74 1.77 4.59 0.07
CA LEU A 74 0.97 4.80 -1.13
C LEU A 74 1.30 3.78 -2.22
N ASP A 75 2.58 3.54 -2.44
CA ASP A 75 3.05 2.58 -3.45
C ASP A 75 2.54 1.17 -3.15
N GLU A 76 2.61 0.75 -1.90
CA GLU A 76 2.13 -0.57 -1.49
C GLU A 76 0.61 -0.69 -1.62
N ALA A 77 -0.14 0.35 -1.29
CA ALA A 77 -1.59 0.36 -1.46
C ALA A 77 -2.01 0.17 -2.92
N MET A 78 -1.17 0.58 -3.84
CA MET A 78 -1.42 0.45 -5.28
C MET A 78 -0.86 -0.86 -5.84
N GLY A 79 0.43 -1.07 -5.74
CA GLY A 79 1.07 -2.28 -6.27
C GLY A 79 0.64 -3.55 -5.54
N GLY A 80 0.49 -3.48 -4.24
CA GLY A 80 0.02 -4.60 -3.43
C GLY A 80 -1.39 -5.03 -3.79
N TYR A 81 -2.24 -4.11 -4.20
CA TYR A 81 -3.58 -4.43 -4.65
C TYR A 81 -3.56 -5.35 -5.88
N LEU A 82 -2.72 -5.04 -6.86
CA LEU A 82 -2.59 -5.89 -8.05
C LEU A 82 -2.05 -7.27 -7.70
N VAL A 83 -1.09 -7.34 -6.77
CA VAL A 83 -0.59 -8.63 -6.27
C VAL A 83 -1.72 -9.40 -5.58
N ALA A 84 -2.52 -8.73 -4.78
CA ALA A 84 -3.69 -9.34 -4.12
C ALA A 84 -4.72 -9.86 -5.13
N LEU A 85 -4.81 -9.24 -6.30
CA LEU A 85 -5.66 -9.69 -7.39
C LEU A 85 -5.02 -10.78 -8.25
N GLY A 86 -3.83 -11.27 -7.89
CA GLY A 86 -3.16 -12.37 -8.58
C GLY A 86 -2.25 -11.92 -9.72
N GLU A 87 -1.95 -10.64 -9.81
CA GLU A 87 -1.14 -10.09 -10.88
C GLU A 87 0.22 -9.64 -10.37
N LYS A 88 1.26 -9.96 -11.12
CA LYS A 88 2.59 -9.46 -10.84
C LYS A 88 2.78 -8.15 -11.59
N ALA A 89 3.01 -7.08 -10.85
CA ALA A 89 3.12 -5.76 -11.43
C ALA A 89 4.30 -5.00 -10.82
N VAL A 90 4.83 -4.07 -11.59
CA VAL A 90 5.87 -3.15 -11.15
C VAL A 90 5.40 -1.72 -11.31
N THR A 91 5.90 -0.84 -10.45
CA THR A 91 5.58 0.58 -10.52
C THR A 91 6.44 1.22 -11.61
N GLY A 92 5.78 1.74 -12.65
CA GLY A 92 6.45 2.45 -13.75
C GLY A 92 6.61 3.93 -13.46
N ARG A 93 5.61 4.53 -12.79
CA ARG A 93 5.62 5.94 -12.39
C ARG A 93 4.83 6.08 -11.10
N LEU A 94 5.37 6.84 -10.18
CA LEU A 94 4.71 7.21 -8.94
C LEU A 94 4.73 8.73 -8.79
N SER A 95 3.56 9.32 -8.60
CA SER A 95 3.40 10.75 -8.33
C SER A 95 2.72 10.91 -6.98
N VAL A 96 3.32 11.69 -6.10
CA VAL A 96 2.82 11.89 -4.73
C VAL A 96 2.61 13.39 -4.48
N ARG A 97 1.45 13.69 -3.90
CA ARG A 97 1.16 15.03 -3.39
C ARG A 97 1.03 14.95 -1.88
N TYR A 98 1.88 15.70 -1.20
CA TYR A 98 1.84 15.86 0.26
C TYR A 98 1.00 17.08 0.59
N ARG A 99 -0.17 16.88 1.17
CA ARG A 99 -1.09 17.99 1.49
C ARG A 99 -0.91 18.51 2.89
N HIS A 100 -0.59 17.62 3.82
CA HIS A 100 -0.34 17.93 5.22
C HIS A 100 0.76 17.03 5.74
N PRO A 101 1.49 17.41 6.79
CA PRO A 101 2.39 16.50 7.46
C PRO A 101 1.65 15.26 7.94
N THR A 102 2.22 14.08 7.71
CA THR A 102 1.67 12.83 8.22
C THR A 102 2.29 12.56 9.59
N PRO A 103 1.49 12.46 10.66
CA PRO A 103 2.04 12.35 12.01
C PRO A 103 2.55 10.96 12.33
N ILE A 104 3.60 10.92 13.16
CA ILE A 104 4.06 9.71 13.84
C ILE A 104 3.13 9.45 15.02
N GLY A 105 2.85 8.18 15.31
CA GLY A 105 2.13 7.77 16.51
C GLY A 105 0.61 7.89 16.42
N GLU A 106 0.07 8.31 15.29
CA GLU A 106 -1.38 8.37 15.09
C GLU A 106 -1.83 7.30 14.10
N THR A 107 -3.07 6.86 14.25
CA THR A 107 -3.65 5.89 13.32
C THR A 107 -3.86 6.52 11.96
N LEU A 108 -3.30 5.89 10.94
CA LEU A 108 -3.43 6.27 9.54
C LEU A 108 -4.28 5.25 8.81
N LYS A 109 -5.16 5.72 7.94
CA LYS A 109 -5.91 4.88 7.01
C LYS A 109 -5.30 5.03 5.63
N ILE A 110 -4.97 3.90 5.01
CA ILE A 110 -4.34 3.87 3.69
C ILE A 110 -5.26 3.10 2.77
N GLU A 111 -5.63 3.71 1.64
CA GLU A 111 -6.52 3.10 0.66
C GLU A 111 -5.93 3.21 -0.73
N GLY A 112 -6.03 2.12 -1.50
CA GLY A 112 -5.70 2.09 -2.92
C GLY A 112 -6.89 1.65 -3.76
N LYS A 113 -6.96 2.17 -4.98
CA LYS A 113 -8.00 1.84 -5.96
C LYS A 113 -7.43 1.81 -7.35
N ILE A 114 -8.05 1.01 -8.21
CA ILE A 114 -7.80 1.08 -9.65
C ILE A 114 -8.62 2.25 -10.21
N GLU A 115 -7.93 3.19 -10.89
CA GLU A 115 -8.60 4.29 -11.55
C GLU A 115 -9.00 3.91 -12.98
N SER A 116 -8.08 3.29 -13.73
CA SER A 116 -8.34 2.82 -15.09
C SER A 116 -7.35 1.73 -15.46
N ARG A 117 -7.73 0.94 -16.46
CA ARG A 117 -6.87 -0.11 -16.96
C ARG A 117 -6.93 -0.17 -18.48
N ARG A 118 -5.77 -0.31 -19.09
CA ARG A 118 -5.64 -0.54 -20.52
C ARG A 118 -4.62 -1.65 -20.74
N SER A 119 -5.11 -2.88 -20.97
CA SER A 119 -4.28 -4.07 -21.09
C SER A 119 -3.43 -4.29 -19.84
N ARG A 120 -2.12 -4.36 -19.95
CA ARG A 120 -1.18 -4.52 -18.83
C ARG A 120 -0.83 -3.21 -18.12
N PHE A 121 -1.32 -2.07 -18.63
CA PHE A 121 -1.08 -0.77 -18.03
C PHE A 121 -2.25 -0.39 -17.14
N VAL A 122 -1.99 -0.20 -15.85
CA VAL A 122 -3.03 0.08 -14.86
C VAL A 122 -2.68 1.40 -14.18
N THR A 123 -3.61 2.35 -14.25
CA THR A 123 -3.49 3.60 -13.50
C THR A 123 -4.21 3.43 -12.16
N MET A 124 -3.52 3.72 -11.09
CA MET A 124 -4.01 3.54 -9.74
C MET A 124 -3.89 4.81 -8.93
N LYS A 125 -4.70 4.91 -7.91
CA LYS A 125 -4.67 6.02 -6.95
C LYS A 125 -4.72 5.49 -5.54
N ALA A 126 -4.15 6.27 -4.61
CA ALA A 126 -4.15 5.93 -3.20
C ALA A 126 -4.15 7.18 -2.33
N THR A 127 -4.60 7.03 -1.10
CA THR A 127 -4.60 8.11 -0.10
C THR A 127 -4.08 7.61 1.24
N VAL A 128 -3.48 8.53 1.97
CA VAL A 128 -3.20 8.37 3.41
C VAL A 128 -4.06 9.41 4.14
N ALA A 129 -4.84 8.96 5.09
CA ALA A 129 -5.75 9.83 5.84
C ALA A 129 -5.63 9.60 7.34
N LEU A 130 -5.91 10.65 8.11
CA LEU A 130 -6.03 10.60 9.56
C LEU A 130 -7.38 9.98 9.96
N ALA A 131 -7.51 9.65 11.24
CA ALA A 131 -8.75 9.09 11.79
C ALA A 131 -9.97 10.02 11.58
N ASP A 132 -9.76 11.33 11.53
CA ASP A 132 -10.82 12.30 11.28
C ASP A 132 -11.17 12.47 9.80
N GLY A 133 -10.51 11.74 8.89
CA GLY A 133 -10.74 11.80 7.47
C GLY A 133 -9.85 12.78 6.71
N THR A 134 -9.02 13.57 7.40
CA THR A 134 -8.09 14.49 6.73
C THR A 134 -7.09 13.70 5.89
N VAL A 135 -7.05 13.96 4.59
CA VAL A 135 -6.08 13.34 3.68
C VAL A 135 -4.76 14.09 3.79
N THR A 136 -3.72 13.39 4.24
CA THR A 136 -2.38 13.98 4.38
C THR A 136 -1.55 13.86 3.12
N ALA A 137 -1.76 12.77 2.36
CA ALA A 137 -1.06 12.55 1.11
C ALA A 137 -1.92 11.75 0.15
N GLU A 138 -1.70 11.97 -1.13
CA GLU A 138 -2.33 11.19 -2.18
C GLU A 138 -1.32 10.81 -3.24
N GLY A 139 -1.50 9.64 -3.81
CA GLY A 139 -0.63 9.10 -4.83
C GLY A 139 -1.40 8.69 -6.06
N LYS A 140 -0.71 8.74 -7.19
CA LYS A 140 -1.15 8.19 -8.46
C LYS A 140 0.01 7.42 -9.07
N ALA A 141 -0.26 6.23 -9.56
CA ALA A 141 0.77 5.40 -10.15
C ALA A 141 0.33 4.80 -11.47
N ASP A 142 1.28 4.71 -12.37
CA ASP A 142 1.16 3.90 -13.57
C ASP A 142 1.89 2.59 -13.30
N MET A 143 1.12 1.51 -13.22
CA MET A 143 1.63 0.18 -12.97
C MET A 143 1.72 -0.59 -14.29
N VAL A 144 2.69 -1.48 -14.37
CA VAL A 144 2.85 -2.37 -15.52
C VAL A 144 2.75 -3.80 -15.03
N VAL A 145 1.74 -4.52 -15.53
CA VAL A 145 1.58 -5.94 -15.22
C VAL A 145 2.58 -6.71 -16.08
N VAL A 146 3.42 -7.51 -15.43
CA VAL A 146 4.50 -8.27 -16.08
C VAL A 146 4.19 -9.77 -16.09
N GLU A 147 3.20 -10.18 -15.34
CA GLU A 147 2.81 -11.59 -15.27
C GLU A 147 1.38 -11.76 -14.78
#